data_f5ab4bc9ebad147b86eef936aa75d440
#
_entry.id   f5ab4bc9ebad147b86eef936aa75d440
#
_cell.length_a   1.000
_cell.length_b   1.000
_cell.length_c   1.000
_cell.angle_alpha   90.00
_cell.angle_beta   90.00
_cell.angle_gamma   90.00
#
_symmetry.space_group_name_H-M   'P 1'
#
loop_
_entity.id
_entity.type
_entity.pdbx_description
1 polymer ?
#
loop_
_entity_poly.entity_id
_entity_poly.type
_entity_poly.pdbx_seq_one_letter_code
_entity_poly.pdbx_strand_id
1 'polypeptide(L)'
;MEINNSSIDPSSLVNILTLRYDPNLKPNLPTKSANDFQPTIQSANINSIEKSITDYIEQKFQTFSDTKISIALSGGVDSTLVLSLIRKIKPDVDIEAISIKFADSVDETNDAAKIAETFETNHHVVYLENYLSELPKAISMIKMPFWDLHWYYVVKKSKSLSKILVSGDGGDELLGGYTFRYKKFLSLTSENSTSLDKVIAYLKCHERDRVPDQEKIFNQKSNFSWKSIHDVLLPYFDNDLSRLDQVFLADYNGKLLYNFNPINSNIIKNFEMDLLTPILNDELISIGPHLSQSEKYDSKNDLGKLPFRKILKKNGHEHLVGKQKLGFNVNTINLWKKYGQKDKEHMLLKQENQVLVQVQERNS
;
A
#
# COMPACT_ATOMS: atom_id res chain seq x y z
N MET A 1 20.00 -14.33 28.26
CA MET A 1 19.46 -13.55 27.14
C MET A 1 18.47 -12.57 27.73
N GLU A 2 18.89 -11.36 27.95
CA GLU A 2 17.98 -10.30 28.41
C GLU A 2 17.02 -9.96 27.26
N ILE A 3 15.76 -10.29 27.47
CA ILE A 3 14.68 -9.82 26.60
C ILE A 3 14.55 -8.33 26.89
N ASN A 4 15.09 -7.49 26.00
CA ASN A 4 14.84 -6.05 26.06
C ASN A 4 13.33 -5.83 25.96
N ASN A 5 12.73 -5.53 27.10
CA ASN A 5 11.34 -5.16 27.29
C ASN A 5 11.09 -3.77 26.70
N SER A 6 11.09 -3.61 25.39
CA SER A 6 10.56 -2.40 24.76
C SER A 6 9.03 -2.44 24.89
N SER A 7 8.49 -1.62 25.77
CA SER A 7 7.04 -1.45 25.90
C SER A 7 6.47 -0.89 24.60
N ILE A 8 5.47 -1.55 24.02
CA ILE A 8 4.69 -0.95 22.92
C ILE A 8 4.00 0.28 23.53
N ASP A 9 4.27 1.46 22.96
CA ASP A 9 3.58 2.67 23.36
C ASP A 9 2.07 2.51 23.09
N PRO A 10 1.20 2.73 24.09
CA PRO A 10 -0.24 2.66 23.90
C PRO A 10 -0.76 3.56 22.76
N SER A 11 -0.13 4.71 22.52
CA SER A 11 -0.48 5.60 21.41
C SER A 11 -0.18 4.98 20.05
N SER A 12 0.94 4.27 19.92
CA SER A 12 1.29 3.51 18.71
C SER A 12 0.24 2.44 18.40
N LEU A 13 -0.22 1.70 19.42
CA LEU A 13 -1.28 0.71 19.26
C LEU A 13 -2.60 1.35 18.78
N VAL A 14 -2.99 2.46 19.41
CA VAL A 14 -4.17 3.23 19.02
C VAL A 14 -4.07 3.69 17.56
N ASN A 15 -2.93 4.27 17.18
CA ASN A 15 -2.69 4.74 15.81
C ASN A 15 -2.78 3.60 14.80
N ILE A 16 -2.11 2.47 15.03
CA ILE A 16 -2.11 1.31 14.13
C ILE A 16 -3.53 0.76 13.94
N LEU A 17 -4.29 0.59 15.03
CA LEU A 17 -5.64 0.03 14.95
C LEU A 17 -6.69 1.01 14.41
N THR A 18 -6.42 2.32 14.40
CA THR A 18 -7.32 3.35 13.91
C THR A 18 -6.94 3.86 12.51
N LEU A 19 -5.67 4.18 12.31
CA LEU A 19 -5.12 4.74 11.05
C LEU A 19 -4.50 3.66 10.16
N ARG A 20 -4.21 2.47 10.69
CA ARG A 20 -3.41 1.39 10.09
C ARG A 20 -1.92 1.72 9.93
N TYR A 21 -1.45 2.75 10.59
CA TYR A 21 -0.05 3.11 10.65
C TYR A 21 0.25 3.88 11.94
N ASP A 22 1.53 3.95 12.30
CA ASP A 22 2.00 4.75 13.43
C ASP A 22 2.85 5.91 12.90
N PRO A 23 2.40 7.16 12.99
CA PRO A 23 3.14 8.33 12.53
C PRO A 23 4.38 8.65 13.37
N ASN A 24 4.56 7.99 14.53
CA ASN A 24 5.74 8.15 15.37
C ASN A 24 6.93 7.31 14.89
N LEU A 25 6.72 6.40 13.93
CA LEU A 25 7.80 5.63 13.32
C LEU A 25 8.65 6.50 12.39
N LYS A 26 9.92 6.17 12.27
CA LYS A 26 10.79 6.82 11.28
C LYS A 26 10.49 6.28 9.89
N PRO A 27 10.05 7.11 8.93
CA PRO A 27 9.77 6.65 7.58
C PRO A 27 11.09 6.40 6.81
N ASN A 28 11.02 5.51 5.82
CA ASN A 28 12.13 5.24 4.91
C ASN A 28 12.14 6.16 3.67
N LEU A 29 11.01 6.80 3.37
CA LEU A 29 10.85 7.77 2.30
C LEU A 29 10.75 9.19 2.88
N PRO A 30 11.07 10.24 2.09
CA PRO A 30 10.96 11.62 2.56
C PRO A 30 9.50 12.00 2.84
N THR A 31 9.26 12.70 3.95
CA THR A 31 7.96 13.34 4.22
C THR A 31 7.72 14.48 3.24
N LYS A 32 6.45 14.74 2.94
CA LYS A 32 6.02 15.82 2.04
C LYS A 32 5.21 16.86 2.80
N SER A 33 5.36 18.11 2.40
CA SER A 33 4.57 19.25 2.86
C SER A 33 3.53 19.65 1.83
N ALA A 34 2.66 20.61 2.19
CA ALA A 34 1.73 21.20 1.24
C ALA A 34 2.44 21.85 0.03
N ASN A 35 3.63 22.42 0.23
CA ASN A 35 4.40 23.01 -0.87
C ASN A 35 4.81 21.99 -1.94
N ASP A 36 5.07 20.74 -1.55
CA ASP A 36 5.39 19.67 -2.49
C ASP A 36 4.20 19.25 -3.37
N PHE A 37 2.97 19.60 -2.95
CA PHE A 37 1.72 19.30 -3.70
C PHE A 37 1.18 20.53 -4.44
N GLN A 38 1.89 21.65 -4.45
CA GLN A 38 1.55 22.79 -5.30
C GLN A 38 1.91 22.46 -6.76
N PRO A 39 0.95 22.60 -7.70
CA PRO A 39 1.25 22.42 -9.12
C PRO A 39 2.35 23.38 -9.58
N THR A 40 3.37 22.86 -10.23
CA THR A 40 4.40 23.69 -10.85
C THR A 40 4.10 23.97 -12.31
N ILE A 41 4.55 25.13 -12.83
CA ILE A 41 4.39 25.53 -14.23
C ILE A 41 5.06 24.52 -15.18
N GLN A 42 6.09 23.83 -14.73
CA GLN A 42 6.65 22.66 -15.42
C GLN A 42 5.86 21.41 -15.01
N SER A 43 4.71 21.21 -15.64
CA SER A 43 4.02 19.93 -15.55
C SER A 43 4.97 18.81 -15.97
N ALA A 44 5.14 17.80 -15.12
CA ALA A 44 6.01 16.67 -15.44
C ALA A 44 5.49 16.02 -16.74
N ASN A 45 6.28 16.09 -17.80
CA ASN A 45 5.93 15.46 -19.06
C ASN A 45 5.87 13.94 -18.85
N ILE A 46 4.91 13.27 -19.50
CA ILE A 46 4.78 11.80 -19.50
C ILE A 46 6.12 11.13 -19.82
N ASN A 47 6.91 11.72 -20.72
CA ASN A 47 8.24 11.21 -21.08
C ASN A 47 9.23 11.29 -19.90
N SER A 48 9.17 12.32 -19.05
CA SER A 48 10.04 12.41 -17.87
C SER A 48 9.64 11.37 -16.82
N ILE A 49 8.34 11.09 -16.64
CA ILE A 49 7.85 10.03 -15.76
C ILE A 49 8.30 8.66 -16.26
N GLU A 50 8.09 8.36 -17.54
CA GLU A 50 8.55 7.11 -18.15
C GLU A 50 10.08 6.97 -17.99
N LYS A 51 10.82 8.04 -18.27
CA LYS A 51 12.28 8.08 -18.16
C LYS A 51 12.76 7.83 -16.73
N SER A 52 12.16 8.46 -15.72
CA SER A 52 12.56 8.25 -14.32
C SER A 52 12.42 6.79 -13.88
N ILE A 53 11.34 6.14 -14.32
CA ILE A 53 11.11 4.72 -14.02
C ILE A 53 12.12 3.83 -14.78
N THR A 54 12.35 4.12 -16.06
CA THR A 54 13.29 3.34 -16.88
C THR A 54 14.74 3.49 -16.42
N ASP A 55 15.20 4.71 -16.13
CA ASP A 55 16.54 4.97 -15.61
C ASP A 55 16.78 4.23 -14.28
N TYR A 56 15.80 4.24 -13.38
CA TYR A 56 15.88 3.50 -12.13
C TYR A 56 16.01 1.97 -12.38
N ILE A 57 15.21 1.42 -13.28
CA ILE A 57 15.27 0.00 -13.64
C ILE A 57 16.64 -0.32 -14.21
N GLU A 58 17.13 0.45 -15.19
CA GLU A 58 18.45 0.24 -15.82
C GLU A 58 19.58 0.29 -14.80
N GLN A 59 19.59 1.31 -13.92
CA GLN A 59 20.58 1.47 -12.87
C GLN A 59 20.60 0.26 -11.93
N LYS A 60 19.43 -0.20 -11.49
CA LYS A 60 19.33 -1.35 -10.58
C LYS A 60 19.78 -2.64 -11.24
N PHE A 61 19.42 -2.87 -12.50
CA PHE A 61 19.86 -4.07 -13.23
C PHE A 61 21.38 -4.10 -13.49
N GLN A 62 22.07 -2.95 -13.44
CA GLN A 62 23.54 -2.94 -13.49
C GLN A 62 24.19 -3.45 -12.19
N THR A 63 23.48 -3.38 -11.07
CA THR A 63 23.97 -3.82 -9.75
C THR A 63 23.72 -5.29 -9.47
N PHE A 64 22.85 -5.95 -10.25
CA PHE A 64 22.52 -7.35 -10.06
C PHE A 64 23.27 -8.24 -11.07
N SER A 65 23.79 -9.35 -10.55
CA SER A 65 24.33 -10.42 -11.37
C SER A 65 23.26 -11.42 -11.84
N ASP A 66 22.11 -11.40 -11.19
CA ASP A 66 21.03 -12.35 -11.47
C ASP A 66 20.26 -11.95 -12.73
N THR A 67 20.03 -12.93 -13.61
CA THR A 67 19.24 -12.77 -14.84
C THR A 67 17.76 -13.10 -14.62
N LYS A 68 17.39 -13.43 -13.38
CA LYS A 68 16.05 -13.86 -13.00
C LYS A 68 15.46 -13.00 -11.91
N ILE A 69 14.24 -12.51 -12.12
CA ILE A 69 13.49 -11.69 -11.16
C ILE A 69 12.10 -12.24 -10.93
N SER A 70 11.48 -11.90 -9.81
CA SER A 70 10.03 -12.03 -9.61
C SER A 70 9.35 -10.67 -9.67
N ILE A 71 8.09 -10.64 -10.08
CA ILE A 71 7.26 -9.44 -10.04
C ILE A 71 5.91 -9.73 -9.38
N ALA A 72 5.47 -8.85 -8.47
CA ALA A 72 4.10 -8.88 -7.95
C ALA A 72 3.14 -8.34 -9.04
N LEU A 73 2.33 -9.22 -9.61
CA LEU A 73 1.44 -8.91 -10.73
C LEU A 73 -0.03 -9.00 -10.29
N SER A 74 -0.73 -7.88 -10.25
CA SER A 74 -2.12 -7.78 -9.80
C SER A 74 -3.14 -7.56 -10.90
N GLY A 75 -2.76 -7.52 -12.17
CA GLY A 75 -3.64 -7.08 -13.26
C GLY A 75 -3.93 -5.57 -13.26
N GLY A 76 -3.37 -4.82 -12.31
CA GLY A 76 -3.54 -3.38 -12.19
C GLY A 76 -2.56 -2.55 -13.03
N VAL A 77 -2.83 -1.25 -13.13
CA VAL A 77 -2.05 -0.30 -13.96
C VAL A 77 -0.57 -0.28 -13.57
N ASP A 78 -0.26 -0.25 -12.27
CA ASP A 78 1.10 -0.06 -11.77
C ASP A 78 2.00 -1.26 -12.10
N SER A 79 1.56 -2.46 -11.72
CA SER A 79 2.32 -3.69 -11.97
C SER A 79 2.47 -3.97 -13.46
N THR A 80 1.44 -3.67 -14.26
CA THR A 80 1.47 -3.82 -15.72
C THR A 80 2.46 -2.84 -16.34
N LEU A 81 2.47 -1.58 -15.90
CA LEU A 81 3.42 -0.58 -16.38
C LEU A 81 4.87 -1.00 -16.08
N VAL A 82 5.14 -1.36 -14.82
CA VAL A 82 6.48 -1.77 -14.41
C VAL A 82 6.94 -2.99 -15.22
N LEU A 83 6.08 -4.00 -15.39
CA LEU A 83 6.39 -5.18 -16.19
C LEU A 83 6.68 -4.82 -17.66
N SER A 84 5.85 -3.97 -18.27
CA SER A 84 6.03 -3.54 -19.66
C SER A 84 7.35 -2.80 -19.88
N LEU A 85 7.75 -1.94 -18.93
CA LEU A 85 9.01 -1.20 -19.01
C LEU A 85 10.24 -2.10 -18.77
N ILE A 86 10.14 -3.07 -17.85
CA ILE A 86 11.20 -4.06 -17.67
C ILE A 86 11.40 -4.87 -18.95
N ARG A 87 10.33 -5.40 -19.54
CA ARG A 87 10.44 -6.19 -20.77
C ARG A 87 11.00 -5.38 -21.93
N LYS A 88 10.66 -4.08 -22.02
CA LYS A 88 11.18 -3.15 -23.01
C LYS A 88 12.70 -2.92 -22.87
N ILE A 89 13.20 -2.79 -21.62
CA ILE A 89 14.60 -2.49 -21.31
C ILE A 89 15.47 -3.76 -21.30
N LYS A 90 14.92 -4.86 -20.81
CA LYS A 90 15.55 -6.16 -20.62
C LYS A 90 14.70 -7.26 -21.25
N PRO A 91 14.73 -7.39 -22.58
CA PRO A 91 13.87 -8.36 -23.28
C PRO A 91 14.16 -9.82 -22.89
N ASP A 92 15.42 -10.14 -22.54
CA ASP A 92 15.87 -11.51 -22.26
C ASP A 92 15.83 -11.89 -20.76
N VAL A 93 15.38 -10.98 -19.86
CA VAL A 93 15.34 -11.30 -18.43
C VAL A 93 14.26 -12.34 -18.15
N ASP A 94 14.58 -13.36 -17.35
CA ASP A 94 13.62 -14.36 -16.90
C ASP A 94 12.73 -13.77 -15.78
N ILE A 95 11.40 -13.72 -16.03
CA ILE A 95 10.44 -13.06 -15.13
C ILE A 95 9.43 -14.05 -14.59
N GLU A 96 9.38 -14.18 -13.27
CA GLU A 96 8.41 -14.97 -12.52
C GLU A 96 7.30 -14.03 -11.99
N ALA A 97 6.17 -13.96 -12.69
CA ALA A 97 5.03 -13.14 -12.29
C ALA A 97 4.20 -13.86 -11.21
N ILE A 98 3.94 -13.20 -10.09
CA ILE A 98 3.23 -13.76 -8.93
C ILE A 98 1.93 -13.02 -8.69
N SER A 99 0.81 -13.76 -8.69
CA SER A 99 -0.52 -13.27 -8.34
C SER A 99 -1.10 -14.03 -7.17
N ILE A 100 -1.97 -13.39 -6.40
CA ILE A 100 -2.68 -14.00 -5.27
C ILE A 100 -4.15 -14.20 -5.65
N LYS A 101 -4.67 -15.39 -5.35
CA LYS A 101 -6.10 -15.70 -5.42
C LYS A 101 -6.61 -16.07 -4.02
N PHE A 102 -7.56 -15.33 -3.53
CA PHE A 102 -8.25 -15.64 -2.27
C PHE A 102 -9.51 -16.47 -2.53
N ALA A 103 -9.83 -17.41 -1.62
CA ALA A 103 -10.96 -18.33 -1.78
C ALA A 103 -12.31 -17.62 -1.99
N ASP A 104 -12.55 -16.52 -1.26
CA ASP A 104 -13.84 -15.84 -1.19
C ASP A 104 -13.77 -14.38 -1.72
N SER A 105 -12.92 -14.10 -2.73
CA SER A 105 -12.80 -12.76 -3.30
C SER A 105 -12.96 -12.75 -4.83
N VAL A 106 -13.08 -11.54 -5.39
CA VAL A 106 -13.05 -11.35 -6.85
C VAL A 106 -11.70 -11.86 -7.37
N ASP A 107 -11.74 -12.65 -8.44
CA ASP A 107 -10.56 -13.25 -9.05
C ASP A 107 -9.95 -12.31 -10.08
N GLU A 108 -8.87 -11.64 -9.74
CA GLU A 108 -8.08 -10.78 -10.66
C GLU A 108 -6.97 -11.56 -11.39
N THR A 109 -6.80 -12.86 -11.10
CA THR A 109 -5.68 -13.64 -11.66
C THR A 109 -5.84 -13.92 -13.16
N ASN A 110 -7.06 -13.88 -13.69
CA ASN A 110 -7.31 -14.02 -15.12
C ASN A 110 -6.77 -12.83 -15.94
N ASP A 111 -6.88 -11.61 -15.41
CA ASP A 111 -6.32 -10.43 -16.07
C ASP A 111 -4.80 -10.40 -15.91
N ALA A 112 -4.28 -10.78 -14.76
CA ALA A 112 -2.84 -10.97 -14.56
C ALA A 112 -2.26 -12.04 -15.49
N ALA A 113 -2.98 -13.13 -15.76
CA ALA A 113 -2.55 -14.17 -16.71
C ALA A 113 -2.40 -13.65 -18.14
N LYS A 114 -3.37 -12.85 -18.63
CA LYS A 114 -3.29 -12.23 -19.97
C LYS A 114 -2.09 -11.28 -20.08
N ILE A 115 -1.81 -10.52 -19.01
CA ILE A 115 -0.67 -9.61 -18.95
C ILE A 115 0.63 -10.44 -18.96
N ALA A 116 0.71 -11.49 -18.14
CA ALA A 116 1.86 -12.37 -18.07
C ALA A 116 2.15 -13.03 -19.43
N GLU A 117 1.12 -13.49 -20.14
CA GLU A 117 1.21 -14.04 -21.50
C GLU A 117 1.74 -12.99 -22.49
N THR A 118 1.18 -11.77 -22.46
CA THR A 118 1.58 -10.68 -23.36
C THR A 118 3.07 -10.33 -23.23
N PHE A 119 3.61 -10.40 -22.00
CA PHE A 119 5.02 -10.09 -21.73
C PHE A 119 5.91 -11.32 -21.57
N GLU A 120 5.43 -12.50 -22.00
CA GLU A 120 6.19 -13.76 -22.00
C GLU A 120 6.85 -14.04 -20.64
N THR A 121 6.03 -14.05 -19.57
CA THR A 121 6.49 -14.32 -18.21
C THR A 121 5.92 -15.62 -17.66
N ASN A 122 6.64 -16.29 -16.75
CA ASN A 122 6.14 -17.45 -16.03
C ASN A 122 5.14 -17.01 -14.96
N HIS A 123 3.85 -17.33 -15.12
CA HIS A 123 2.81 -16.88 -14.20
C HIS A 123 2.54 -17.89 -13.08
N HIS A 124 2.65 -17.45 -11.84
CA HIS A 124 2.39 -18.23 -10.63
C HIS A 124 1.20 -17.65 -9.87
N VAL A 125 0.16 -18.45 -9.70
CA VAL A 125 -0.99 -18.09 -8.86
C VAL A 125 -0.84 -18.76 -7.49
N VAL A 126 -0.76 -17.96 -6.44
CA VAL A 126 -0.78 -18.42 -5.05
C VAL A 126 -2.22 -18.44 -4.57
N TYR A 127 -2.81 -19.62 -4.45
CA TYR A 127 -4.15 -19.79 -3.93
C TYR A 127 -4.14 -19.81 -2.39
N LEU A 128 -4.94 -18.97 -1.77
CA LEU A 128 -5.05 -18.85 -0.32
C LEU A 128 -6.47 -19.21 0.14
N GLU A 129 -6.62 -20.42 0.65
CA GLU A 129 -7.86 -20.87 1.26
C GLU A 129 -8.06 -20.22 2.65
N ASN A 130 -7.04 -20.26 3.48
CA ASN A 130 -7.00 -19.57 4.77
C ASN A 130 -5.94 -18.48 4.77
N TYR A 131 -6.37 -17.28 4.43
CA TYR A 131 -5.51 -16.09 4.41
C TYR A 131 -4.84 -15.79 5.76
N LEU A 132 -5.51 -16.12 6.88
CA LEU A 132 -5.02 -15.78 8.22
C LEU A 132 -4.02 -16.78 8.81
N SER A 133 -3.80 -17.92 8.14
CA SER A 133 -2.96 -19.01 8.67
C SER A 133 -1.53 -18.60 9.03
N GLU A 134 -0.93 -17.65 8.29
CA GLU A 134 0.43 -17.17 8.51
C GLU A 134 0.48 -15.83 9.28
N LEU A 135 -0.67 -15.31 9.72
CA LEU A 135 -0.75 -14.01 10.39
C LEU A 135 0.17 -13.91 11.62
N PRO A 136 0.23 -14.90 12.54
CA PRO A 136 1.12 -14.83 13.69
C PRO A 136 2.60 -14.70 13.30
N LYS A 137 3.02 -15.44 12.27
CA LYS A 137 4.38 -15.40 11.76
C LYS A 137 4.71 -14.06 11.11
N ALA A 138 3.81 -13.54 10.30
CA ALA A 138 3.99 -12.25 9.66
C ALA A 138 4.06 -11.10 10.69
N ILE A 139 3.18 -11.10 11.71
CA ILE A 139 3.24 -10.13 12.82
C ILE A 139 4.58 -10.22 13.55
N SER A 140 5.10 -11.42 13.79
CA SER A 140 6.39 -11.60 14.47
C SER A 140 7.57 -11.02 13.67
N MET A 141 7.48 -11.00 12.34
CA MET A 141 8.48 -10.39 11.44
C MET A 141 8.39 -8.87 11.43
N ILE A 142 7.17 -8.33 11.33
CA ILE A 142 6.94 -6.89 11.15
C ILE A 142 7.01 -6.16 12.49
N LYS A 143 6.76 -6.87 13.61
CA LYS A 143 6.71 -6.33 14.98
C LYS A 143 5.58 -5.31 15.20
N MET A 144 4.52 -5.40 14.41
CA MET A 144 3.31 -4.59 14.57
C MET A 144 2.07 -5.39 14.18
N PRO A 145 0.88 -5.10 14.74
CA PRO A 145 -0.38 -5.66 14.29
C PRO A 145 -0.67 -5.21 12.85
N PHE A 146 -1.06 -6.12 11.98
CA PHE A 146 -1.57 -5.80 10.66
C PHE A 146 -2.34 -7.01 10.09
N TRP A 147 -3.09 -6.77 9.03
CA TRP A 147 -3.89 -7.82 8.38
C TRP A 147 -3.82 -7.84 6.85
N ASP A 148 -3.01 -6.99 6.24
CA ASP A 148 -2.76 -6.97 4.79
C ASP A 148 -1.66 -7.99 4.41
N LEU A 149 -1.93 -9.29 4.66
CA LEU A 149 -0.97 -10.38 4.51
C LEU A 149 -0.59 -10.74 3.07
N HIS A 150 -1.26 -10.18 2.07
CA HIS A 150 -1.00 -10.53 0.66
C HIS A 150 0.47 -10.36 0.30
N TRP A 151 1.11 -9.29 0.78
CA TRP A 151 2.53 -9.03 0.53
C TRP A 151 3.44 -10.12 1.12
N TYR A 152 3.15 -10.59 2.33
CA TYR A 152 3.88 -11.70 2.94
C TYR A 152 3.87 -12.95 2.05
N TYR A 153 2.71 -13.31 1.48
CA TYR A 153 2.59 -14.47 0.61
C TYR A 153 3.29 -14.28 -0.73
N VAL A 154 3.25 -13.08 -1.30
CA VAL A 154 4.00 -12.74 -2.52
C VAL A 154 5.50 -12.91 -2.28
N VAL A 155 6.04 -12.33 -1.20
CA VAL A 155 7.47 -12.44 -0.85
C VAL A 155 7.87 -13.88 -0.57
N LYS A 156 7.06 -14.62 0.19
CA LYS A 156 7.29 -16.05 0.47
C LYS A 156 7.37 -16.88 -0.82
N LYS A 157 6.48 -16.63 -1.78
CA LYS A 157 6.52 -17.30 -3.08
C LYS A 157 7.74 -16.86 -3.89
N SER A 158 8.01 -15.55 -3.96
CA SER A 158 9.15 -14.99 -4.68
C SER A 158 10.48 -15.58 -4.21
N LYS A 159 10.69 -15.74 -2.89
CA LYS A 159 11.90 -16.35 -2.32
C LYS A 159 12.21 -17.74 -2.89
N SER A 160 11.18 -18.50 -3.29
CA SER A 160 11.37 -19.83 -3.92
C SER A 160 11.71 -19.78 -5.41
N LEU A 161 11.65 -18.59 -6.03
CA LEU A 161 11.80 -18.40 -7.47
C LEU A 161 13.00 -17.53 -7.84
N SER A 162 13.24 -16.46 -7.10
CA SER A 162 14.33 -15.50 -7.35
C SER A 162 14.77 -14.81 -6.06
N LYS A 163 15.90 -14.10 -6.11
CA LYS A 163 16.36 -13.25 -5.00
C LYS A 163 15.80 -11.83 -5.06
N ILE A 164 15.32 -11.42 -6.23
CA ILE A 164 14.87 -10.07 -6.51
C ILE A 164 13.36 -10.07 -6.71
N LEU A 165 12.64 -9.26 -5.93
CA LEU A 165 11.22 -9.00 -6.13
C LEU A 165 11.02 -7.57 -6.63
N VAL A 166 10.22 -7.43 -7.69
CA VAL A 166 9.81 -6.13 -8.23
C VAL A 166 8.36 -5.86 -7.84
N SER A 167 8.08 -4.62 -7.46
CA SER A 167 6.74 -4.17 -7.07
C SER A 167 6.33 -2.90 -7.80
N GLY A 168 5.03 -2.76 -8.07
CA GLY A 168 4.40 -1.54 -8.56
C GLY A 168 3.87 -0.62 -7.44
N ASP A 169 4.38 -0.75 -6.21
CA ASP A 169 3.91 0.06 -5.08
C ASP A 169 4.16 1.57 -5.27
N GLY A 170 3.27 2.38 -4.71
CA GLY A 170 3.39 3.84 -4.67
C GLY A 170 2.57 4.58 -5.74
N GLY A 171 2.10 3.90 -6.78
CA GLY A 171 1.32 4.53 -7.85
C GLY A 171 -0.03 5.10 -7.38
N ASP A 172 -0.65 4.47 -6.41
CA ASP A 172 -1.93 4.93 -5.85
C ASP A 172 -1.77 6.26 -5.10
N GLU A 173 -0.74 6.39 -4.29
CA GLU A 173 -0.48 7.55 -3.44
C GLU A 173 0.11 8.72 -4.22
N LEU A 174 1.03 8.45 -5.16
CA LEU A 174 1.66 9.48 -5.96
C LEU A 174 0.74 10.05 -7.06
N LEU A 175 -0.08 9.20 -7.68
CA LEU A 175 -0.82 9.53 -8.91
C LEU A 175 -2.34 9.30 -8.82
N GLY A 176 -2.88 9.29 -7.60
CA GLY A 176 -4.32 9.33 -7.40
C GLY A 176 -5.07 8.07 -7.80
N GLY A 177 -4.70 6.91 -7.25
CA GLY A 177 -5.31 5.63 -7.59
C GLY A 177 -6.55 5.23 -6.79
N TYR A 178 -6.82 5.87 -5.65
CA TYR A 178 -7.96 5.52 -4.78
C TYR A 178 -9.26 6.22 -5.17
N THR A 179 -9.66 6.10 -6.43
CA THR A 179 -10.74 6.88 -7.05
C THR A 179 -12.08 6.78 -6.30
N PHE A 180 -12.42 5.60 -5.76
CA PHE A 180 -13.64 5.39 -4.97
C PHE A 180 -13.66 6.21 -3.67
N ARG A 181 -12.48 6.48 -3.06
CA ARG A 181 -12.36 7.34 -1.86
C ARG A 181 -12.51 8.80 -2.23
N TYR A 182 -11.97 9.23 -3.37
CA TYR A 182 -12.05 10.63 -3.82
C TYR A 182 -13.49 11.07 -4.06
N LYS A 183 -14.28 10.23 -4.74
CA LYS A 183 -15.72 10.49 -4.92
C LYS A 183 -16.44 10.63 -3.59
N LYS A 184 -16.22 9.69 -2.65
CA LYS A 184 -16.82 9.72 -1.33
C LYS A 184 -16.38 10.98 -0.56
N PHE A 185 -15.09 11.32 -0.57
CA PHE A 185 -14.57 12.51 0.09
C PHE A 185 -15.19 13.81 -0.44
N LEU A 186 -15.22 13.97 -1.76
CA LEU A 186 -15.83 15.15 -2.40
C LEU A 186 -17.32 15.25 -2.13
N SER A 187 -18.05 14.14 -1.99
CA SER A 187 -19.47 14.15 -1.64
C SER A 187 -19.73 14.52 -0.17
N LEU A 188 -18.74 14.31 0.70
CA LEU A 188 -18.83 14.62 2.13
C LEU A 188 -18.29 16.01 2.49
N THR A 189 -17.63 16.70 1.54
CA THR A 189 -16.98 18.00 1.78
C THR A 189 -17.35 19.04 0.73
N SER A 190 -17.23 20.29 1.08
CA SER A 190 -17.38 21.46 0.19
C SER A 190 -16.18 22.38 0.33
N GLU A 191 -16.12 23.44 -0.46
CA GLU A 191 -15.09 24.49 -0.34
C GLU A 191 -15.15 25.21 1.03
N ASN A 192 -16.32 25.22 1.66
CA ASN A 192 -16.54 25.84 2.96
C ASN A 192 -16.31 24.89 4.15
N SER A 193 -15.94 23.63 3.91
CA SER A 193 -15.67 22.67 4.98
C SER A 193 -14.42 23.06 5.75
N THR A 194 -14.52 23.04 7.08
CA THR A 194 -13.36 23.27 7.96
C THR A 194 -12.31 22.17 7.82
N SER A 195 -11.08 22.41 8.27
CA SER A 195 -10.02 21.40 8.30
C SER A 195 -10.45 20.17 9.08
N LEU A 196 -11.19 20.33 10.19
CA LEU A 196 -11.73 19.21 10.97
C LEU A 196 -12.81 18.44 10.22
N ASP A 197 -13.73 19.12 9.51
CA ASP A 197 -14.74 18.44 8.68
C ASP A 197 -14.08 17.56 7.62
N LYS A 198 -13.01 18.06 7.00
CA LYS A 198 -12.24 17.32 5.99
C LYS A 198 -11.54 16.10 6.61
N VAL A 199 -10.93 16.23 7.81
CA VAL A 199 -10.35 15.09 8.55
C VAL A 199 -11.40 14.03 8.84
N ILE A 200 -12.58 14.42 9.33
CA ILE A 200 -13.69 13.50 9.62
C ILE A 200 -14.16 12.81 8.34
N ALA A 201 -14.29 13.55 7.23
CA ALA A 201 -14.65 13.00 5.93
C ALA A 201 -13.61 11.99 5.42
N TYR A 202 -12.31 12.30 5.56
CA TYR A 202 -11.23 11.42 5.20
C TYR A 202 -11.27 10.09 6.00
N LEU A 203 -11.45 10.17 7.32
CA LEU A 203 -11.64 8.99 8.17
C LEU A 203 -12.86 8.16 7.76
N LYS A 204 -13.97 8.80 7.37
CA LYS A 204 -15.16 8.10 6.83
C LYS A 204 -14.88 7.40 5.50
N CYS A 205 -13.97 7.89 4.68
CA CYS A 205 -13.54 7.20 3.46
C CYS A 205 -12.76 5.91 3.75
N HIS A 206 -12.17 5.79 4.96
CA HIS A 206 -11.38 4.65 5.42
C HIS A 206 -12.09 3.78 6.46
N GLU A 207 -13.41 3.93 6.67
CA GLU A 207 -14.16 3.21 7.71
C GLU A 207 -13.99 1.69 7.64
N ARG A 208 -13.97 1.11 6.44
CA ARG A 208 -13.78 -0.34 6.27
C ARG A 208 -12.36 -0.81 6.61
N ASP A 209 -11.42 0.11 6.67
CA ASP A 209 -10.00 -0.17 6.87
C ASP A 209 -9.61 -0.12 8.36
N ARG A 210 -10.51 0.23 9.24
CA ARG A 210 -10.28 0.34 10.69
C ARG A 210 -11.16 -0.62 11.48
N VAL A 211 -10.74 -0.89 12.70
CA VAL A 211 -11.57 -1.63 13.64
C VAL A 211 -12.78 -0.76 14.01
N PRO A 212 -14.02 -1.27 13.93
CA PRO A 212 -15.19 -0.52 14.39
C PRO A 212 -15.20 -0.39 15.92
N ASP A 213 -15.93 0.59 16.43
CA ASP A 213 -16.19 0.76 17.87
C ASP A 213 -14.91 0.97 18.73
N GLN A 214 -13.96 1.78 18.26
CA GLN A 214 -12.71 2.06 18.98
C GLN A 214 -12.94 2.41 20.46
N GLU A 215 -13.92 3.22 20.77
CA GLU A 215 -14.25 3.63 22.15
C GLU A 215 -14.60 2.45 23.07
N LYS A 216 -15.06 1.32 22.49
CA LYS A 216 -15.37 0.10 23.25
C LYS A 216 -14.17 -0.83 23.36
N ILE A 217 -13.25 -0.76 22.38
CA ILE A 217 -12.07 -1.63 22.32
C ILE A 217 -10.95 -1.08 23.18
N PHE A 218 -10.71 0.24 23.10
CA PHE A 218 -9.70 0.90 23.88
C PHE A 218 -10.20 1.23 25.27
N ASN A 219 -9.54 0.71 26.28
CA ASN A 219 -9.81 1.02 27.69
C ASN A 219 -9.14 2.33 28.11
N GLN A 220 -9.36 2.75 29.35
CA GLN A 220 -8.78 3.98 29.90
C GLN A 220 -7.25 4.01 29.87
N LYS A 221 -6.57 2.86 29.91
CA LYS A 221 -5.10 2.78 29.89
C LYS A 221 -4.47 3.14 28.53
N SER A 222 -5.24 3.02 27.45
CA SER A 222 -4.76 3.37 26.10
C SER A 222 -4.91 4.85 25.77
N ASN A 223 -5.54 5.65 26.62
CA ASN A 223 -5.78 7.09 26.42
C ASN A 223 -6.37 7.43 25.04
N PHE A 224 -7.23 6.55 24.53
CA PHE A 224 -7.86 6.78 23.23
C PHE A 224 -8.70 8.05 23.24
N SER A 225 -8.51 8.89 22.24
CA SER A 225 -9.42 9.99 21.92
C SER A 225 -9.45 10.27 20.43
N TRP A 226 -10.63 10.56 19.90
CA TRP A 226 -10.75 11.01 18.50
C TRP A 226 -9.97 12.29 18.25
N LYS A 227 -9.85 13.17 19.27
CA LYS A 227 -9.04 14.38 19.16
C LYS A 227 -7.59 14.04 18.81
N SER A 228 -6.96 13.08 19.49
CA SER A 228 -5.57 12.68 19.20
C SER A 228 -5.42 12.14 17.78
N ILE A 229 -6.40 11.38 17.29
CA ILE A 229 -6.42 10.88 15.91
C ILE A 229 -6.59 12.04 14.90
N HIS A 230 -7.48 13.00 15.21
CA HIS A 230 -7.67 14.16 14.36
C HIS A 230 -6.41 15.04 14.31
N ASP A 231 -5.73 15.25 15.42
CA ASP A 231 -4.50 16.03 15.51
C ASP A 231 -3.37 15.46 14.61
N VAL A 232 -3.31 14.15 14.42
CA VAL A 232 -2.37 13.50 13.45
C VAL A 232 -2.67 13.90 12.01
N LEU A 233 -3.95 14.05 11.66
CA LEU A 233 -4.38 14.28 10.27
C LEU A 233 -4.53 15.76 9.93
N LEU A 234 -4.81 16.62 10.93
CA LEU A 234 -5.06 18.05 10.72
C LEU A 234 -4.01 18.74 9.86
N PRO A 235 -2.68 18.52 10.00
CA PRO A 235 -1.67 19.18 9.16
C PRO A 235 -1.84 18.94 7.66
N TYR A 236 -2.49 17.85 7.27
CA TYR A 236 -2.72 17.53 5.85
C TYR A 236 -3.95 18.25 5.28
N PHE A 237 -4.85 18.73 6.12
CA PHE A 237 -6.11 19.37 5.74
C PHE A 237 -6.19 20.86 6.16
N ASP A 238 -5.22 21.35 6.91
CA ASP A 238 -5.12 22.76 7.35
C ASP A 238 -4.05 23.49 6.51
N ASN A 239 -4.33 23.64 5.23
CA ASN A 239 -3.47 24.30 4.24
C ASN A 239 -4.31 24.74 3.03
N ASP A 240 -3.70 25.51 2.11
CA ASP A 240 -4.37 26.12 0.94
C ASP A 240 -4.43 25.20 -0.30
N LEU A 241 -4.11 23.92 -0.18
CA LEU A 241 -4.25 22.98 -1.28
C LEU A 241 -5.72 22.74 -1.63
N SER A 242 -5.98 22.33 -2.87
CA SER A 242 -7.31 21.84 -3.25
C SER A 242 -7.71 20.63 -2.36
N ARG A 243 -9.01 20.39 -2.24
CA ARG A 243 -9.53 19.29 -1.39
C ARG A 243 -8.94 17.94 -1.74
N LEU A 244 -8.71 17.63 -3.03
CA LEU A 244 -8.10 16.36 -3.43
C LEU A 244 -6.58 16.34 -3.24
N ASP A 245 -5.88 17.45 -3.43
CA ASP A 245 -4.44 17.52 -3.16
C ASP A 245 -4.17 17.33 -1.65
N GLN A 246 -5.06 17.81 -0.78
CA GLN A 246 -5.02 17.50 0.66
C GLN A 246 -5.17 16.00 0.94
N VAL A 247 -6.05 15.30 0.20
CA VAL A 247 -6.20 13.83 0.30
C VAL A 247 -4.94 13.13 -0.21
N PHE A 248 -4.36 13.57 -1.33
CA PHE A 248 -3.11 13.00 -1.86
C PHE A 248 -1.95 13.19 -0.89
N LEU A 249 -1.85 14.36 -0.26
CA LEU A 249 -0.86 14.64 0.78
C LEU A 249 -1.04 13.70 1.99
N ALA A 250 -2.27 13.48 2.44
CA ALA A 250 -2.59 12.59 3.55
C ALA A 250 -2.33 11.11 3.20
N ASP A 251 -2.67 10.66 2.00
CA ASP A 251 -2.41 9.29 1.54
C ASP A 251 -0.89 9.02 1.44
N TYR A 252 -0.12 9.97 0.92
CA TYR A 252 1.33 9.86 0.84
C TYR A 252 1.97 9.80 2.23
N ASN A 253 1.72 10.81 3.07
CA ASN A 253 2.35 10.91 4.39
C ASN A 253 1.80 9.92 5.42
N GLY A 254 0.66 9.30 5.16
CA GLY A 254 0.07 8.28 6.03
C GLY A 254 0.44 6.87 5.59
N LYS A 255 -0.38 6.32 4.73
CA LYS A 255 -0.29 4.90 4.33
C LYS A 255 1.02 4.54 3.66
N LEU A 256 1.50 5.33 2.70
CA LEU A 256 2.72 5.00 1.99
C LEU A 256 3.93 5.03 2.93
N LEU A 257 4.09 6.10 3.69
CA LEU A 257 5.27 6.27 4.55
C LEU A 257 5.31 5.31 5.73
N TYR A 258 4.18 5.09 6.40
CA TYR A 258 4.16 4.43 7.71
C TYR A 258 3.47 3.07 7.72
N ASN A 259 2.85 2.64 6.61
CA ASN A 259 2.27 1.31 6.48
C ASN A 259 2.97 0.52 5.36
N PHE A 260 2.71 0.84 4.09
CA PHE A 260 3.18 -0.01 2.99
C PHE A 260 4.70 -0.11 2.93
N ASN A 261 5.40 1.02 2.94
CA ASN A 261 6.85 1.01 2.80
C ASN A 261 7.56 0.29 3.97
N PRO A 262 7.26 0.57 5.26
CA PRO A 262 7.88 -0.15 6.38
C PRO A 262 7.52 -1.63 6.42
N ILE A 263 6.26 -2.01 6.14
CA ILE A 263 5.83 -3.41 6.16
C ILE A 263 6.56 -4.20 5.07
N ASN A 264 6.53 -3.70 3.84
CA ASN A 264 7.15 -4.36 2.70
C ASN A 264 8.66 -4.51 2.92
N SER A 265 9.34 -3.46 3.38
CA SER A 265 10.77 -3.50 3.68
C SER A 265 11.13 -4.51 4.77
N ASN A 266 10.34 -4.58 5.86
CA ASN A 266 10.58 -5.52 6.94
C ASN A 266 10.36 -6.98 6.51
N ILE A 267 9.32 -7.26 5.73
CA ILE A 267 9.08 -8.61 5.20
C ILE A 267 10.24 -9.01 4.29
N ILE A 268 10.60 -8.18 3.32
CA ILE A 268 11.71 -8.43 2.38
C ILE A 268 13.01 -8.72 3.13
N LYS A 269 13.35 -7.88 4.12
CA LYS A 269 14.54 -8.07 4.97
C LYS A 269 14.55 -9.41 5.71
N ASN A 270 13.40 -9.82 6.26
CA ASN A 270 13.28 -11.09 6.96
C ASN A 270 13.40 -12.32 6.03
N PHE A 271 13.08 -12.16 4.75
CA PHE A 271 13.29 -13.19 3.74
C PHE A 271 14.66 -13.09 3.04
N GLU A 272 15.52 -12.14 3.42
CA GLU A 272 16.83 -11.91 2.81
C GLU A 272 16.73 -11.78 1.29
N MET A 273 15.90 -10.88 0.82
CA MET A 273 15.63 -10.61 -0.59
C MET A 273 15.90 -9.15 -0.92
N ASP A 274 16.07 -8.86 -2.20
CA ASP A 274 16.12 -7.51 -2.74
C ASP A 274 14.75 -7.10 -3.26
N LEU A 275 14.35 -5.85 -2.96
CA LEU A 275 13.10 -5.25 -3.44
C LEU A 275 13.40 -4.09 -4.38
N LEU A 276 12.82 -4.15 -5.58
CA LEU A 276 12.80 -3.03 -6.52
C LEU A 276 11.40 -2.41 -6.55
N THR A 277 11.34 -1.12 -6.32
CA THR A 277 10.12 -0.31 -6.37
C THR A 277 10.28 0.82 -7.38
N PRO A 278 10.21 0.55 -8.69
CA PRO A 278 10.54 1.54 -9.72
C PRO A 278 9.67 2.80 -9.69
N ILE A 279 8.44 2.71 -9.18
CA ILE A 279 7.54 3.86 -9.01
C ILE A 279 7.96 4.73 -7.82
N LEU A 280 8.62 4.16 -6.82
CA LEU A 280 9.12 4.89 -5.63
C LEU A 280 10.58 5.34 -5.80
N ASN A 281 11.01 5.65 -7.03
CA ASN A 281 12.31 6.28 -7.27
C ASN A 281 12.29 7.76 -6.84
N ASP A 282 13.47 8.29 -6.49
CA ASP A 282 13.60 9.64 -5.93
C ASP A 282 13.07 10.74 -6.87
N GLU A 283 13.26 10.59 -8.19
CA GLU A 283 12.79 11.54 -9.17
C GLU A 283 11.25 11.56 -9.22
N LEU A 284 10.59 10.40 -9.32
CA LEU A 284 9.13 10.34 -9.37
C LEU A 284 8.49 10.77 -8.05
N ILE A 285 9.11 10.45 -6.90
CA ILE A 285 8.70 10.96 -5.59
C ILE A 285 8.81 12.48 -5.54
N SER A 286 9.78 13.07 -6.22
CA SER A 286 9.94 14.53 -6.29
C SER A 286 8.91 15.19 -7.20
N ILE A 287 8.74 14.68 -8.43
CA ILE A 287 7.90 15.34 -9.44
C ILE A 287 6.42 14.96 -9.37
N GLY A 288 6.11 13.73 -8.95
CA GLY A 288 4.73 13.20 -8.93
C GLY A 288 3.76 14.02 -8.09
N PRO A 289 4.09 14.45 -6.87
CA PRO A 289 3.24 15.32 -6.06
C PRO A 289 2.86 16.64 -6.72
N HIS A 290 3.76 17.25 -7.51
CA HIS A 290 3.53 18.54 -8.19
C HIS A 290 2.62 18.46 -9.42
N LEU A 291 2.27 17.27 -9.89
CA LEU A 291 1.23 17.13 -10.91
C LEU A 291 -0.11 17.63 -10.38
N SER A 292 -0.81 18.39 -11.19
CA SER A 292 -2.15 18.86 -10.85
C SER A 292 -3.13 17.68 -10.66
N GLN A 293 -4.18 17.93 -9.89
CA GLN A 293 -5.25 16.96 -9.66
C GLN A 293 -5.79 16.37 -11.00
N SER A 294 -6.00 17.22 -12.02
CA SER A 294 -6.53 16.80 -13.33
C SER A 294 -5.52 15.98 -14.15
N GLU A 295 -4.23 16.08 -13.87
CA GLU A 295 -3.20 15.24 -14.50
C GLU A 295 -3.11 13.86 -13.85
N LYS A 296 -3.53 13.72 -12.60
CA LYS A 296 -3.55 12.46 -11.84
C LYS A 296 -4.85 11.69 -11.96
N TYR A 297 -5.98 12.40 -11.91
CA TYR A 297 -7.32 11.82 -11.79
C TYR A 297 -8.36 12.51 -12.66
N ASP A 298 -9.07 11.72 -13.48
CA ASP A 298 -10.24 12.14 -14.23
C ASP A 298 -11.51 11.82 -13.43
N SER A 299 -12.08 12.86 -12.82
CA SER A 299 -13.29 12.73 -12.01
C SER A 299 -14.56 12.38 -12.81
N LYS A 300 -14.60 12.69 -14.12
CA LYS A 300 -15.76 12.38 -14.99
C LYS A 300 -15.83 10.89 -15.31
N ASN A 301 -14.68 10.31 -15.66
CA ASN A 301 -14.58 8.91 -16.04
C ASN A 301 -14.16 7.99 -14.87
N ASP A 302 -13.89 8.57 -13.69
CA ASP A 302 -13.40 7.87 -12.50
C ASP A 302 -12.10 7.10 -12.76
N LEU A 303 -11.15 7.72 -13.43
CA LEU A 303 -9.88 7.13 -13.78
C LEU A 303 -8.73 7.80 -13.03
N GLY A 304 -8.02 7.04 -12.23
CA GLY A 304 -6.76 7.47 -11.59
C GLY A 304 -5.53 7.06 -12.40
N LYS A 305 -4.36 7.51 -11.92
CA LYS A 305 -3.06 7.17 -12.50
C LYS A 305 -2.95 7.51 -13.99
N LEU A 306 -3.50 8.66 -14.37
CA LEU A 306 -3.55 9.08 -15.76
C LEU A 306 -2.19 9.08 -16.47
N PRO A 307 -1.07 9.51 -15.83
CA PRO A 307 0.25 9.43 -16.44
C PRO A 307 0.63 8.00 -16.83
N PHE A 308 0.40 7.03 -15.94
CA PHE A 308 0.74 5.63 -16.20
C PHE A 308 -0.11 5.02 -17.33
N ARG A 309 -1.40 5.34 -17.34
CA ARG A 309 -2.30 4.92 -18.43
C ARG A 309 -1.87 5.49 -19.78
N LYS A 310 -1.42 6.75 -19.81
CA LYS A 310 -0.92 7.39 -21.03
C LYS A 310 0.40 6.75 -21.51
N ILE A 311 1.29 6.34 -20.59
CA ILE A 311 2.52 5.61 -20.94
C ILE A 311 2.17 4.22 -21.50
N LEU A 312 1.26 3.48 -20.85
CA LEU A 312 0.78 2.18 -21.36
C LEU A 312 0.16 2.33 -22.75
N LYS A 313 -0.66 3.37 -22.98
CA LYS A 313 -1.25 3.67 -24.30
C LYS A 313 -0.18 3.97 -25.35
N LYS A 314 0.79 4.82 -25.03
CA LYS A 314 1.94 5.14 -25.91
C LYS A 314 2.71 3.88 -26.31
N ASN A 315 2.84 2.91 -25.38
CA ASN A 315 3.53 1.65 -25.61
C ASN A 315 2.60 0.53 -26.17
N GLY A 316 1.33 0.84 -26.52
CA GLY A 316 0.39 -0.12 -27.13
C GLY A 316 -0.32 -1.07 -26.15
N HIS A 317 -0.18 -0.85 -24.83
CA HIS A 317 -0.61 -1.78 -23.77
C HIS A 317 -1.82 -1.30 -22.95
N GLU A 318 -2.51 -0.21 -23.36
CA GLU A 318 -3.67 0.34 -22.63
C GLU A 318 -4.81 -0.70 -22.47
N HIS A 319 -4.97 -1.58 -23.44
CA HIS A 319 -6.02 -2.59 -23.46
C HIS A 319 -5.86 -3.69 -22.40
N LEU A 320 -4.66 -3.82 -21.81
CA LEU A 320 -4.35 -4.82 -20.78
C LEU A 320 -4.90 -4.44 -19.40
N VAL A 321 -5.23 -3.17 -19.17
CA VAL A 321 -5.63 -2.70 -17.84
C VAL A 321 -7.09 -2.23 -17.82
N GLY A 322 -7.84 -2.69 -16.83
CA GLY A 322 -9.22 -2.29 -16.61
C GLY A 322 -9.38 -0.81 -16.26
N LYS A 323 -10.61 -0.30 -16.39
CA LYS A 323 -10.92 1.09 -16.03
C LYS A 323 -10.90 1.34 -14.53
N GLN A 324 -11.36 0.39 -13.72
CA GLN A 324 -11.48 0.54 -12.28
C GLN A 324 -10.53 -0.40 -11.55
N LYS A 325 -10.01 0.07 -10.41
CA LYS A 325 -9.28 -0.76 -9.47
C LYS A 325 -10.30 -1.58 -8.66
N LEU A 326 -10.25 -2.90 -8.76
CA LEU A 326 -11.09 -3.78 -7.93
C LEU A 326 -10.53 -3.91 -6.51
N GLY A 327 -9.21 -3.89 -6.37
CA GLY A 327 -8.48 -4.01 -5.09
C GLY A 327 -8.67 -5.37 -4.43
N PHE A 328 -7.77 -5.72 -3.53
CA PHE A 328 -7.90 -6.96 -2.74
C PHE A 328 -9.11 -6.84 -1.80
N ASN A 329 -10.20 -7.49 -2.16
CA ASN A 329 -11.42 -7.48 -1.37
C ASN A 329 -11.57 -8.80 -0.59
N VAL A 330 -10.62 -9.04 0.34
CA VAL A 330 -10.65 -10.21 1.21
C VAL A 330 -11.78 -10.05 2.22
N ASN A 331 -12.74 -10.97 2.24
CA ASN A 331 -13.77 -11.00 3.27
C ASN A 331 -13.21 -11.60 4.57
N THR A 332 -12.44 -10.79 5.30
CA THR A 332 -11.80 -11.20 6.56
C THR A 332 -12.80 -11.64 7.61
N ILE A 333 -14.04 -11.10 7.62
CA ILE A 333 -15.10 -11.49 8.54
C ILE A 333 -15.56 -12.94 8.27
N ASN A 334 -15.75 -13.31 7.00
CA ASN A 334 -16.12 -14.68 6.65
C ASN A 334 -14.99 -15.68 6.94
N LEU A 335 -13.75 -15.29 6.61
CA LEU A 335 -12.58 -16.10 6.95
C LEU A 335 -12.46 -16.29 8.46
N TRP A 336 -12.68 -15.22 9.22
CA TRP A 336 -12.69 -15.29 10.68
C TRP A 336 -13.77 -16.22 11.21
N LYS A 337 -15.00 -16.14 10.71
CA LYS A 337 -16.09 -17.05 11.08
C LYS A 337 -15.77 -18.50 10.74
N LYS A 338 -15.16 -18.75 9.58
CA LYS A 338 -14.85 -20.11 9.11
C LYS A 338 -13.68 -20.75 9.86
N TYR A 339 -12.62 -20.00 10.09
CA TYR A 339 -11.36 -20.53 10.64
C TYR A 339 -11.08 -20.06 12.07
N GLY A 340 -11.44 -18.85 12.44
CA GLY A 340 -11.18 -18.28 13.76
C GLY A 340 -12.03 -18.93 14.88
N GLN A 341 -13.15 -19.57 14.56
CA GLN A 341 -13.95 -20.29 15.56
C GLN A 341 -13.35 -21.65 15.97
N LYS A 342 -12.60 -22.30 15.09
CA LYS A 342 -11.91 -23.55 15.41
C LYS A 342 -10.66 -23.35 16.27
N ASP A 343 -10.07 -22.16 16.20
CA ASP A 343 -8.84 -21.77 16.92
C ASP A 343 -9.06 -20.64 17.93
N LYS A 344 -10.32 -20.41 18.35
CA LYS A 344 -10.71 -19.30 19.24
C LYS A 344 -9.88 -19.23 20.53
N GLU A 345 -9.46 -20.36 21.05
CA GLU A 345 -8.62 -20.43 22.25
C GLU A 345 -7.11 -20.30 21.93
N HIS A 346 -6.68 -20.59 20.68
CA HIS A 346 -5.25 -20.67 20.38
C HIS A 346 -4.68 -19.46 19.62
N MET A 347 -5.40 -18.82 18.70
CA MET A 347 -4.83 -17.75 17.89
C MET A 347 -5.14 -16.33 18.38
N LEU A 348 -6.38 -16.04 18.76
CA LEU A 348 -6.71 -14.72 19.33
C LEU A 348 -6.34 -14.59 20.78
N LEU A 349 -6.65 -15.59 21.60
CA LEU A 349 -6.20 -15.59 23.00
C LEU A 349 -4.67 -15.58 23.13
N LYS A 350 -3.91 -16.19 22.21
CA LYS A 350 -2.46 -15.99 22.17
C LYS A 350 -2.05 -14.63 21.59
N GLN A 351 -2.76 -14.07 20.63
CA GLN A 351 -2.44 -12.76 20.06
C GLN A 351 -3.03 -11.60 20.87
N GLU A 352 -4.29 -11.68 21.31
CA GLU A 352 -4.84 -10.76 22.30
C GLU A 352 -4.15 -10.92 23.64
N ASN A 353 -3.82 -12.14 24.08
CA ASN A 353 -3.02 -12.34 25.26
C ASN A 353 -1.54 -12.02 25.06
N GLN A 354 -0.92 -12.18 23.90
CA GLN A 354 0.43 -11.65 23.68
C GLN A 354 0.43 -10.12 23.56
N VAL A 355 -0.58 -9.50 22.99
CA VAL A 355 -0.72 -8.03 22.94
C VAL A 355 -1.29 -7.50 24.26
N LEU A 356 -2.28 -8.16 24.87
CA LEU A 356 -2.88 -7.78 26.15
C LEU A 356 -2.07 -8.26 27.37
N VAL A 357 -1.38 -9.41 27.33
CA VAL A 357 -0.47 -9.86 28.39
C VAL A 357 0.81 -9.03 28.38
N GLN A 358 1.32 -8.63 27.25
CA GLN A 358 2.39 -7.63 27.20
C GLN A 358 1.94 -6.26 27.74
N VAL A 359 0.66 -5.92 27.70
CA VAL A 359 0.10 -4.72 28.33
C VAL A 359 -0.27 -4.93 29.80
N GLN A 360 -0.63 -6.14 30.23
CA GLN A 360 -1.03 -6.45 31.61
C GLN A 360 0.13 -6.85 32.54
N GLU A 361 1.12 -7.61 32.08
CA GLU A 361 2.29 -8.00 32.89
C GLU A 361 3.24 -6.85 33.22
N ARG A 362 3.02 -5.66 32.68
CA ARG A 362 3.82 -4.45 32.94
C ARG A 362 3.18 -3.48 33.93
N ASN A 363 2.09 -3.89 34.55
CA ASN A 363 1.38 -3.09 35.54
C ASN A 363 1.22 -3.80 36.90
N SER A 364 1.90 -4.89 37.11
CA SER A 364 2.28 -5.52 38.39
C SER A 364 3.77 -5.29 38.65
#